data_93172c58c41dec047ca622f1023788d4
#
_entry.id   93172c58c41dec047ca622f1023788d4
#
_cell.length_a   1.000
_cell.length_b   1.000
_cell.length_c   1.000
_cell.angle_alpha   90.00
_cell.angle_beta   90.00
_cell.angle_gamma   90.00
#
_symmetry.space_group_name_H-M   'P 1'
#
loop_
_entity.id
_entity.type
_entity.pdbx_description
1 polymer ?
#
loop_
_entity_poly.entity_id
_entity_poly.type
_entity_poly.pdbx_seq_one_letter_code
_entity_poly.pdbx_strand_id
1 'polypeptide(L)'
;NFTDASSRAFRPMEMVSYYDIRENPDNSAITPNWPESDDVHANSFMGKLRAKAGDPGFDLPTEAQWEYACRAGTTTYYNDGLGTPMDTTSNAQMDVLGRYQYNGGRLWDDAKSQWVDTAPSCDPTNGTAIAGSYLPNAWGLYDMHGNVCEWCLDWQTTLTGGIDPKGPDSGLYREFRGGGWNSNAAYCRSAFRNCH
;
A
#
# COMPACT_ATOMS: atom_id res chain seq x y z
N ASN A 1 -12.16 -3.68 -13.69
CA ASN A 1 -11.53 -4.05 -14.98
C ASN A 1 -11.54 -2.84 -15.90
N PHE A 2 -10.46 -2.09 -15.92
CA PHE A 2 -10.29 -0.99 -16.86
C PHE A 2 -10.15 -1.57 -18.27
N THR A 3 -10.98 -1.09 -19.19
CA THR A 3 -11.00 -1.58 -20.58
C THR A 3 -9.91 -0.90 -21.43
N ASP A 4 -9.44 0.28 -21.03
CA ASP A 4 -8.37 0.98 -21.71
C ASP A 4 -6.99 0.39 -21.34
N ALA A 5 -6.35 -0.26 -22.30
CA ALA A 5 -5.03 -0.87 -22.11
C ALA A 5 -3.93 0.15 -21.77
N SER A 6 -4.04 1.39 -22.24
CA SER A 6 -3.04 2.44 -21.97
C SER A 6 -3.08 2.88 -20.50
N SER A 7 -4.27 3.02 -19.92
CA SER A 7 -4.40 3.40 -18.52
C SER A 7 -4.04 2.26 -17.56
N ARG A 8 -4.28 1.01 -17.94
CA ARG A 8 -3.90 -0.16 -17.12
C ARG A 8 -2.40 -0.32 -16.93
N ALA A 9 -1.62 0.02 -17.94
CA ALA A 9 -0.17 -0.12 -17.89
C ALA A 9 0.52 0.74 -16.83
N PHE A 10 -0.16 1.79 -16.34
CA PHE A 10 0.38 2.76 -15.39
C PHE A 10 -0.35 2.76 -14.04
N ARG A 11 -1.28 1.83 -13.82
CA ARG A 11 -1.96 1.68 -12.54
C ARG A 11 -1.32 0.57 -11.72
N PRO A 12 -1.34 0.66 -10.38
CA PRO A 12 -0.87 -0.42 -9.54
C PRO A 12 -1.74 -1.66 -9.74
N MET A 13 -1.14 -2.83 -9.58
CA MET A 13 -1.87 -4.08 -9.57
C MET A 13 -2.60 -4.25 -8.24
N GLU A 14 -3.88 -4.61 -8.33
CA GLU A 14 -4.73 -4.90 -7.18
C GLU A 14 -4.92 -6.43 -7.02
N MET A 15 -5.41 -6.85 -5.87
CA MET A 15 -5.79 -8.24 -5.58
C MET A 15 -4.62 -9.23 -5.71
N VAL A 16 -3.41 -8.80 -5.40
CA VAL A 16 -2.23 -9.66 -5.35
C VAL A 16 -2.00 -10.15 -3.92
N SER A 17 -1.75 -11.42 -3.76
CA SER A 17 -1.41 -12.00 -2.46
C SER A 17 0.07 -11.80 -2.14
N TYR A 18 0.42 -11.93 -0.86
CA TYR A 18 1.82 -11.97 -0.43
C TYR A 18 2.60 -13.10 -1.12
N TYR A 19 1.92 -14.24 -1.37
CA TYR A 19 2.53 -15.37 -2.09
C TYR A 19 2.89 -15.02 -3.53
N ASP A 20 2.03 -14.28 -4.24
CA ASP A 20 2.33 -13.83 -5.61
C ASP A 20 3.55 -12.92 -5.66
N ILE A 21 3.74 -12.11 -4.62
CA ILE A 21 4.84 -11.13 -4.58
C ILE A 21 6.15 -11.77 -4.16
N ARG A 22 6.16 -12.58 -3.11
CA ARG A 22 7.39 -13.00 -2.47
C ARG A 22 7.56 -14.52 -2.30
N GLU A 23 6.47 -15.22 -2.08
CA GLU A 23 6.45 -16.65 -1.72
C GLU A 23 6.20 -17.54 -2.94
N ASN A 24 5.66 -18.73 -2.74
CA ASN A 24 5.33 -19.61 -3.86
C ASN A 24 3.89 -19.39 -4.35
N PRO A 25 3.68 -18.73 -5.52
CA PRO A 25 2.34 -18.47 -6.03
C PRO A 25 1.61 -19.74 -6.49
N ASP A 26 2.34 -20.83 -6.80
CA ASP A 26 1.76 -22.03 -7.39
C ASP A 26 1.00 -22.87 -6.34
N ASN A 27 1.40 -22.83 -5.08
CA ASN A 27 0.80 -23.64 -4.02
C ASN A 27 0.63 -22.93 -2.68
N SER A 28 0.81 -21.62 -2.65
CA SER A 28 0.70 -20.78 -1.45
C SER A 28 1.57 -21.27 -0.27
N ALA A 29 2.67 -21.99 -0.56
CA ALA A 29 3.60 -22.43 0.45
C ALA A 29 4.55 -21.32 0.85
N ILE A 30 4.77 -21.17 2.15
CA ILE A 30 5.75 -20.24 2.70
C ILE A 30 7.14 -20.80 2.40
N THR A 31 7.91 -20.05 1.66
CA THR A 31 9.29 -20.39 1.30
C THR A 31 10.06 -19.12 1.04
N PRO A 32 11.20 -18.98 1.54
CA PRO A 32 11.73 -19.04 2.84
C PRO A 32 11.19 -17.95 3.76
N ASN A 33 11.26 -18.13 5.04
CA ASN A 33 10.63 -17.23 6.01
C ASN A 33 11.44 -15.97 6.30
N TRP A 34 10.86 -14.81 6.02
CA TRP A 34 11.27 -13.59 6.70
C TRP A 34 10.84 -13.65 8.19
N PRO A 35 11.68 -13.24 9.18
CA PRO A 35 12.99 -12.60 9.01
C PRO A 35 14.22 -13.55 9.03
N GLU A 36 14.03 -14.88 9.02
CA GLU A 36 15.13 -15.84 9.07
C GLU A 36 15.97 -15.85 7.79
N SER A 37 15.34 -15.52 6.66
CA SER A 37 16.02 -15.47 5.35
C SER A 37 15.50 -14.34 4.49
N ASP A 38 16.39 -13.74 3.69
CA ASP A 38 16.09 -12.77 2.64
C ASP A 38 15.79 -13.44 1.28
N ASP A 39 15.73 -14.77 1.22
CA ASP A 39 15.40 -15.46 -0.02
C ASP A 39 13.95 -15.20 -0.45
N VAL A 40 13.71 -15.28 -1.73
CA VAL A 40 12.37 -15.18 -2.34
C VAL A 40 12.15 -16.34 -3.28
N HIS A 41 10.91 -16.77 -3.45
CA HIS A 41 10.61 -17.87 -4.36
C HIS A 41 10.84 -17.45 -5.83
N ALA A 42 11.52 -18.29 -6.62
CA ALA A 42 11.88 -17.96 -8.00
C ALA A 42 10.68 -17.61 -8.90
N ASN A 43 9.52 -18.22 -8.67
CA ASN A 43 8.29 -17.98 -9.43
C ASN A 43 7.52 -16.74 -8.97
N SER A 44 7.84 -16.17 -7.79
CA SER A 44 7.22 -14.95 -7.29
C SER A 44 7.59 -13.72 -8.14
N PHE A 45 6.87 -12.61 -7.92
CA PHE A 45 7.22 -11.34 -8.56
C PHE A 45 8.63 -10.89 -8.20
N MET A 46 9.00 -10.92 -6.90
CA MET A 46 10.34 -10.54 -6.44
C MET A 46 11.44 -11.46 -6.98
N GLY A 47 11.19 -12.77 -7.04
CA GLY A 47 12.13 -13.70 -7.65
C GLY A 47 12.42 -13.39 -9.11
N LYS A 48 11.37 -13.12 -9.88
CA LYS A 48 11.50 -12.72 -11.30
C LYS A 48 12.17 -11.35 -11.45
N LEU A 49 11.86 -10.40 -10.55
CA LEU A 49 12.48 -9.07 -10.55
C LEU A 49 13.98 -9.16 -10.26
N ARG A 50 14.41 -9.89 -9.23
CA ARG A 50 15.82 -10.15 -8.89
C ARG A 50 16.57 -10.76 -10.06
N ALA A 51 15.98 -11.79 -10.67
CA ALA A 51 16.59 -12.45 -11.84
C ALA A 51 16.73 -11.51 -13.04
N LYS A 52 15.72 -10.68 -13.31
CA LYS A 52 15.73 -9.72 -14.43
C LYS A 52 16.69 -8.56 -14.21
N ALA A 53 16.77 -8.06 -12.98
CA ALA A 53 17.65 -6.95 -12.62
C ALA A 53 19.11 -7.38 -12.41
N GLY A 54 19.35 -8.67 -12.15
CA GLY A 54 20.66 -9.16 -11.74
C GLY A 54 21.08 -8.70 -10.33
N ASP A 55 20.08 -8.30 -9.51
CA ASP A 55 20.31 -7.79 -8.16
C ASP A 55 19.45 -8.56 -7.15
N PRO A 56 20.08 -9.32 -6.24
CA PRO A 56 19.37 -10.08 -5.20
C PRO A 56 18.81 -9.19 -4.07
N GLY A 57 19.14 -7.89 -4.04
CA GLY A 57 18.74 -6.97 -2.98
C GLY A 57 17.29 -6.46 -3.07
N PHE A 58 16.60 -6.66 -4.19
CA PHE A 58 15.21 -6.26 -4.29
C PHE A 58 14.30 -7.09 -3.38
N ASP A 59 13.58 -6.42 -2.48
CA ASP A 59 12.52 -7.04 -1.66
C ASP A 59 11.46 -6.00 -1.28
N LEU A 60 10.41 -6.45 -0.58
CA LEU A 60 9.49 -5.57 0.09
C LEU A 60 10.21 -4.82 1.24
N PRO A 61 9.73 -3.63 1.62
CA PRO A 61 10.25 -2.98 2.81
C PRO A 61 9.79 -3.71 4.08
N THR A 62 10.53 -3.57 5.16
CA THR A 62 9.95 -3.79 6.49
C THR A 62 8.90 -2.73 6.77
N GLU A 63 8.00 -2.99 7.71
CA GLU A 63 6.98 -2.03 8.12
C GLU A 63 7.60 -0.70 8.59
N ALA A 64 8.70 -0.78 9.35
CA ALA A 64 9.43 0.39 9.82
C ALA A 64 10.08 1.19 8.69
N GLN A 65 10.66 0.50 7.70
CA GLN A 65 11.23 1.14 6.51
C GLN A 65 10.14 1.81 5.68
N TRP A 66 8.98 1.17 5.52
CA TRP A 66 7.84 1.74 4.81
C TRP A 66 7.37 3.05 5.48
N GLU A 67 7.15 3.04 6.80
CA GLU A 67 6.70 4.24 7.54
C GLU A 67 7.75 5.36 7.50
N TYR A 68 9.03 5.01 7.64
CA TYR A 68 10.13 5.97 7.54
C TYR A 68 10.16 6.62 6.14
N ALA A 69 10.02 5.83 5.09
CA ALA A 69 9.97 6.30 3.71
C ALA A 69 8.72 7.15 3.44
N CYS A 70 7.56 6.71 3.93
CA CYS A 70 6.30 7.46 3.83
C CYS A 70 6.41 8.84 4.47
N ARG A 71 6.94 8.91 5.67
CA ARG A 71 7.07 10.17 6.43
C ARG A 71 8.07 11.15 5.81
N ALA A 72 9.13 10.68 5.20
CA ALA A 72 10.16 11.51 4.58
C ALA A 72 10.61 12.69 5.49
N GLY A 73 10.76 12.43 6.79
CA GLY A 73 11.16 13.40 7.81
C GLY A 73 10.02 14.12 8.54
N THR A 74 8.75 13.91 8.15
CA THR A 74 7.61 14.51 8.87
C THR A 74 7.17 13.67 10.07
N THR A 75 6.47 14.31 11.01
CA THR A 75 5.86 13.66 12.19
C THR A 75 4.33 13.77 12.20
N THR A 76 3.76 14.35 11.16
CA THR A 76 2.33 14.61 10.98
C THR A 76 1.55 13.35 10.55
N TYR A 77 0.24 13.44 10.46
CA TYR A 77 -0.61 12.33 9.99
C TYR A 77 -0.29 11.92 8.56
N TYR A 78 -0.03 12.90 7.71
CA TYR A 78 0.38 12.73 6.32
C TYR A 78 1.79 13.30 6.11
N ASN A 79 2.39 13.03 4.97
CA ASN A 79 3.77 13.41 4.65
C ASN A 79 3.95 14.85 4.13
N ASP A 80 2.91 15.67 4.22
CA ASP A 80 2.91 17.08 3.81
C ASP A 80 3.48 18.04 4.89
N GLY A 81 3.72 17.53 6.09
CA GLY A 81 4.20 18.33 7.23
C GLY A 81 3.13 19.25 7.84
N LEU A 82 1.89 19.20 7.39
CA LEU A 82 0.79 20.02 7.91
C LEU A 82 0.12 19.30 9.10
N GLY A 83 0.11 19.92 10.26
CA GLY A 83 -0.46 19.37 11.49
C GLY A 83 -1.98 19.53 11.58
N THR A 84 -2.71 19.44 10.47
CA THR A 84 -4.17 19.57 10.48
C THR A 84 -4.83 18.38 11.16
N PRO A 85 -5.98 18.57 11.83
CA PRO A 85 -6.74 17.51 12.44
C PRO A 85 -7.12 16.45 11.39
N MET A 86 -7.06 15.20 11.79
CA MET A 86 -7.50 14.09 10.97
C MET A 86 -9.03 14.14 10.80
N ASP A 87 -9.48 14.49 9.62
CA ASP A 87 -10.87 14.26 9.23
C ASP A 87 -10.98 12.84 8.65
N THR A 88 -11.96 12.10 9.12
CA THR A 88 -12.20 10.72 8.67
C THR A 88 -12.98 10.67 7.37
N THR A 89 -13.56 11.79 6.96
CA THR A 89 -14.42 11.89 5.77
C THR A 89 -13.65 12.49 4.59
N SER A 90 -14.03 13.63 4.10
CA SER A 90 -13.26 14.33 3.07
C SER A 90 -12.08 15.05 3.69
N ASN A 91 -10.92 14.96 3.08
CA ASN A 91 -9.70 15.57 3.60
C ASN A 91 -8.92 16.22 2.47
N ALA A 92 -8.84 17.56 2.52
CA ALA A 92 -8.20 18.36 1.47
C ALA A 92 -6.72 18.05 1.26
N GLN A 93 -6.02 17.54 2.29
CA GLN A 93 -4.63 17.10 2.14
C GLN A 93 -4.58 15.78 1.39
N MET A 94 -5.46 14.83 1.71
CA MET A 94 -5.55 13.58 0.97
C MET A 94 -5.95 13.79 -0.49
N ASP A 95 -6.72 14.83 -0.81
CA ASP A 95 -7.11 15.14 -2.21
C ASP A 95 -5.90 15.46 -3.10
N VAL A 96 -4.79 15.89 -2.53
CA VAL A 96 -3.55 16.20 -3.26
C VAL A 96 -2.45 15.16 -3.07
N LEU A 97 -2.52 14.33 -2.02
CA LEU A 97 -1.48 13.35 -1.67
C LEU A 97 -1.77 11.95 -2.17
N GLY A 98 -3.03 11.60 -2.42
CA GLY A 98 -3.34 10.24 -2.82
C GLY A 98 -4.79 9.96 -3.19
N ARG A 99 -5.00 8.79 -3.74
CA ARG A 99 -6.31 8.27 -4.09
C ARG A 99 -6.91 7.55 -2.89
N TYR A 100 -8.07 8.02 -2.42
CA TYR A 100 -8.78 7.43 -1.29
C TYR A 100 -10.30 7.43 -1.56
N GLN A 101 -11.10 6.99 -0.60
CA GLN A 101 -12.54 6.74 -0.77
C GLN A 101 -13.32 7.94 -1.33
N TYR A 102 -13.02 9.15 -0.88
CA TYR A 102 -13.77 10.34 -1.28
C TYR A 102 -13.40 10.92 -2.64
N ASN A 103 -12.20 10.64 -3.14
CA ASN A 103 -11.80 11.01 -4.50
C ASN A 103 -11.65 9.80 -5.44
N GLY A 104 -11.99 8.58 -4.94
CA GLY A 104 -11.89 7.30 -5.66
C GLY A 104 -13.15 6.89 -6.43
N GLY A 105 -14.13 7.79 -6.58
CA GLY A 105 -15.37 7.50 -7.31
C GLY A 105 -16.43 6.80 -6.48
N ARG A 106 -16.38 6.92 -5.14
CA ARG A 106 -17.41 6.40 -4.22
C ARG A 106 -18.06 7.55 -3.44
N LEU A 107 -19.36 7.47 -3.25
CA LEU A 107 -20.12 8.37 -2.39
C LEU A 107 -20.92 7.59 -1.36
N TRP A 108 -21.13 8.20 -0.19
CA TRP A 108 -22.03 7.66 0.81
C TRP A 108 -23.48 7.89 0.40
N ASP A 109 -24.27 6.84 0.29
CA ASP A 109 -25.71 6.89 0.03
C ASP A 109 -26.45 6.79 1.39
N ASP A 110 -26.94 7.93 1.89
CA ASP A 110 -27.64 8.01 3.17
C ASP A 110 -28.90 7.15 3.19
N ALA A 111 -29.60 7.04 2.06
CA ALA A 111 -30.84 6.27 1.98
C ALA A 111 -30.58 4.75 2.11
N LYS A 112 -29.41 4.28 1.69
CA LYS A 112 -29.02 2.88 1.75
C LYS A 112 -28.06 2.58 2.90
N SER A 113 -27.56 3.62 3.59
CA SER A 113 -26.53 3.51 4.62
C SER A 113 -25.32 2.70 4.16
N GLN A 114 -24.86 2.95 2.94
CA GLN A 114 -23.72 2.25 2.33
C GLN A 114 -22.97 3.13 1.33
N TRP A 115 -21.72 2.78 1.08
CA TRP A 115 -20.94 3.37 0.00
C TRP A 115 -21.38 2.80 -1.34
N VAL A 116 -21.63 3.71 -2.29
CA VAL A 116 -22.01 3.37 -3.67
C VAL A 116 -20.98 3.92 -4.64
N ASP A 117 -20.71 3.19 -5.69
CA ASP A 117 -19.86 3.66 -6.77
C ASP A 117 -20.64 4.69 -7.61
N THR A 118 -20.03 5.86 -7.81
CA THR A 118 -20.63 6.95 -8.59
C THR A 118 -20.43 6.81 -10.09
N ALA A 119 -19.48 5.93 -10.46
CA ALA A 119 -19.14 5.64 -11.84
C ALA A 119 -19.07 4.12 -12.08
N PRO A 120 -19.23 3.65 -13.32
CA PRO A 120 -18.98 2.26 -13.66
C PRO A 120 -17.59 1.80 -13.23
N SER A 121 -17.44 0.54 -12.87
CA SER A 121 -16.16 -0.05 -12.41
C SER A 121 -15.00 0.09 -13.41
N CYS A 122 -15.31 0.41 -14.67
CA CYS A 122 -14.32 0.67 -15.72
C CYS A 122 -14.01 2.16 -15.92
N ASP A 123 -14.64 3.06 -15.15
CA ASP A 123 -14.39 4.50 -15.24
C ASP A 123 -13.01 4.83 -14.66
N PRO A 124 -12.16 5.60 -15.36
CA PRO A 124 -10.84 5.98 -14.86
C PRO A 124 -10.86 6.84 -13.60
N THR A 125 -12.01 7.41 -13.25
CA THR A 125 -12.20 8.17 -12.01
C THR A 125 -12.60 7.29 -10.82
N ASN A 126 -12.94 6.03 -11.05
CA ASN A 126 -13.29 5.06 -10.01
C ASN A 126 -12.17 4.01 -9.86
N GLY A 127 -11.82 3.69 -8.61
CA GLY A 127 -10.75 2.74 -8.31
C GLY A 127 -9.37 3.38 -8.21
N THR A 128 -8.34 2.60 -8.51
CA THR A 128 -6.94 3.05 -8.43
C THR A 128 -6.64 4.19 -9.40
N ALA A 129 -5.72 5.05 -9.04
CA ALA A 129 -5.18 6.10 -9.90
C ALA A 129 -3.97 5.59 -10.70
N ILE A 130 -3.63 6.29 -11.78
CA ILE A 130 -2.33 6.13 -12.43
C ILE A 130 -1.23 6.44 -11.41
N ALA A 131 -0.23 5.58 -11.29
CA ALA A 131 0.87 5.76 -10.36
C ALA A 131 1.59 7.11 -10.59
N GLY A 132 1.87 7.83 -9.52
CA GLY A 132 2.50 9.14 -9.59
C GLY A 132 1.59 10.29 -10.01
N SER A 133 0.26 10.11 -9.96
CA SER A 133 -0.72 11.17 -10.29
C SER A 133 -0.86 12.22 -9.20
N TYR A 134 -0.42 11.94 -8.00
CA TYR A 134 -0.51 12.81 -6.83
C TYR A 134 0.85 13.39 -6.46
N LEU A 135 0.89 14.30 -5.49
CA LEU A 135 2.15 14.91 -5.07
C LEU A 135 3.05 13.89 -4.36
N PRO A 136 4.34 13.87 -4.68
CA PRO A 136 5.30 13.02 -3.97
C PRO A 136 5.60 13.60 -2.57
N ASN A 137 6.12 12.76 -1.69
CA ASN A 137 6.71 13.24 -0.45
C ASN A 137 8.06 13.95 -0.68
N ALA A 138 8.68 14.46 0.40
CA ALA A 138 9.93 15.22 0.31
C ALA A 138 11.12 14.41 -0.24
N TRP A 139 11.01 13.07 -0.28
CA TRP A 139 12.04 12.19 -0.85
C TRP A 139 11.70 11.72 -2.27
N GLY A 140 10.64 12.25 -2.88
CA GLY A 140 10.23 11.92 -4.24
C GLY A 140 9.45 10.61 -4.37
N LEU A 141 8.93 10.05 -3.29
CA LEU A 141 8.10 8.85 -3.32
C LEU A 141 6.63 9.24 -3.49
N TYR A 142 5.98 8.60 -4.44
CA TYR A 142 4.57 8.81 -4.82
C TYR A 142 3.66 7.77 -4.18
N ASP A 143 2.37 8.08 -4.11
CA ASP A 143 1.28 7.17 -3.73
C ASP A 143 1.44 6.52 -2.34
N MET A 144 2.24 7.13 -1.45
CA MET A 144 2.44 6.64 -0.08
C MET A 144 1.17 6.75 0.79
N HIS A 145 0.14 7.43 0.29
CA HIS A 145 -1.15 7.60 0.94
C HIS A 145 -2.27 7.17 -0.02
N GLY A 146 -2.91 6.03 0.24
CA GLY A 146 -3.99 5.53 -0.60
C GLY A 146 -3.51 4.79 -1.87
N ASN A 147 -4.30 4.84 -2.90
CA ASN A 147 -4.18 4.11 -4.16
C ASN A 147 -4.34 2.59 -3.95
N VAL A 148 -3.31 1.88 -3.51
CA VAL A 148 -3.40 0.47 -3.08
C VAL A 148 -2.70 0.27 -1.74
N CYS A 149 -3.15 -0.72 -0.97
CA CYS A 149 -2.41 -1.17 0.19
C CYS A 149 -1.11 -1.86 -0.26
N GLU A 150 -0.03 -1.63 0.45
CA GLU A 150 1.30 -2.12 0.12
C GLU A 150 1.79 -3.12 1.17
N TRP A 151 2.13 -4.33 0.73
CA TRP A 151 2.65 -5.37 1.59
C TRP A 151 4.02 -5.00 2.18
N CYS A 152 4.20 -5.32 3.46
CA CYS A 152 5.47 -5.26 4.15
C CYS A 152 5.98 -6.68 4.46
N LEU A 153 7.28 -6.79 4.76
CA LEU A 153 7.90 -8.07 5.11
C LEU A 153 7.39 -8.64 6.43
N ASP A 154 7.00 -7.76 7.35
CA ASP A 154 6.76 -8.10 8.75
C ASP A 154 5.51 -8.97 8.93
N TRP A 155 5.60 -9.93 9.85
CA TRP A 155 4.43 -10.51 10.47
C TRP A 155 3.78 -9.49 11.41
N GLN A 156 2.46 -9.51 11.48
CA GLN A 156 1.71 -8.64 12.38
C GLN A 156 2.11 -8.88 13.84
N THR A 157 2.42 -7.78 14.53
CA THR A 157 2.72 -7.79 15.96
C THR A 157 2.42 -6.45 16.61
N THR A 158 2.45 -6.41 17.94
CA THR A 158 2.56 -5.15 18.68
C THR A 158 3.96 -4.57 18.46
N LEU A 159 4.04 -3.30 18.10
CA LEU A 159 5.32 -2.63 17.89
C LEU A 159 6.17 -2.65 19.17
N THR A 160 7.34 -3.22 19.06
CA THR A 160 8.30 -3.29 20.18
C THR A 160 9.36 -2.18 20.14
N GLY A 161 9.36 -1.38 19.07
CA GLY A 161 10.42 -0.39 18.81
C GLY A 161 11.76 -1.05 18.49
N GLY A 162 12.79 -0.24 18.38
CA GLY A 162 14.15 -0.73 18.09
C GLY A 162 14.81 0.00 16.93
N ILE A 163 16.00 -0.46 16.57
CA ILE A 163 16.74 0.01 15.40
C ILE A 163 16.45 -0.98 14.27
N ASP A 164 15.83 -0.49 13.18
CA ASP A 164 15.43 -1.27 12.00
C ASP A 164 14.75 -2.61 12.36
N PRO A 165 13.60 -2.54 13.07
CA PRO A 165 12.93 -3.75 13.54
C PRO A 165 12.41 -4.58 12.38
N LYS A 166 12.49 -5.91 12.50
CA LYS A 166 12.10 -6.87 11.47
C LYS A 166 10.81 -7.64 11.79
N GLY A 167 10.12 -7.24 12.86
CA GLY A 167 8.97 -7.98 13.36
C GLY A 167 9.33 -9.32 14.03
N PRO A 168 8.34 -10.14 14.37
CA PRO A 168 8.55 -11.47 14.97
C PRO A 168 8.95 -12.50 13.90
N ASP A 169 9.51 -13.63 14.35
CA ASP A 169 9.95 -14.72 13.48
C ASP A 169 8.80 -15.46 12.78
N SER A 170 7.57 -15.31 13.29
CA SER A 170 6.38 -15.94 12.71
C SER A 170 5.11 -15.20 13.11
N GLY A 171 4.03 -15.40 12.36
CA GLY A 171 2.71 -14.82 12.65
C GLY A 171 1.61 -15.46 11.82
N LEU A 172 0.39 -14.97 12.00
CA LEU A 172 -0.78 -15.40 11.23
C LEU A 172 -1.04 -14.50 10.02
N TYR A 173 -0.68 -13.25 10.11
CA TYR A 173 -0.96 -12.22 9.11
C TYR A 173 0.29 -11.42 8.81
N ARG A 174 0.41 -10.97 7.56
CA ARG A 174 1.43 -10.01 7.14
C ARG A 174 0.89 -8.59 7.26
N GLU A 175 1.78 -7.64 7.58
CA GLU A 175 1.42 -6.22 7.61
C GLU A 175 1.31 -5.65 6.20
N PHE A 176 0.36 -4.73 6.04
CA PHE A 176 0.32 -3.84 4.88
C PHE A 176 0.01 -2.40 5.31
N ARG A 177 0.42 -1.45 4.51
CA ARG A 177 0.46 -0.02 4.81
C ARG A 177 -0.15 0.80 3.69
N GLY A 178 -0.30 2.11 3.91
CA GLY A 178 -0.70 3.09 2.90
C GLY A 178 -2.21 3.30 2.76
N GLY A 179 -3.02 2.27 3.01
CA GLY A 179 -4.43 2.29 2.66
C GLY A 179 -4.66 2.15 1.16
N GLY A 180 -5.90 2.04 0.73
CA GLY A 180 -6.27 1.89 -0.68
C GLY A 180 -7.26 2.97 -1.13
N TRP A 181 -7.56 2.97 -2.42
CA TRP A 181 -8.51 3.89 -3.04
C TRP A 181 -9.91 3.85 -2.41
N ASN A 182 -10.27 2.77 -1.76
CA ASN A 182 -11.55 2.58 -1.07
C ASN A 182 -11.45 2.78 0.45
N SER A 183 -10.29 3.17 0.97
CA SER A 183 -10.07 3.49 2.38
C SER A 183 -10.43 4.94 2.67
N ASN A 184 -10.99 5.21 3.86
CA ASN A 184 -11.13 6.60 4.29
C ASN A 184 -9.77 7.24 4.63
N ALA A 185 -9.72 8.56 4.73
CA ALA A 185 -8.49 9.30 4.95
C ALA A 185 -7.71 8.83 6.20
N ALA A 186 -8.40 8.45 7.28
CA ALA A 186 -7.77 7.97 8.51
C ALA A 186 -6.96 6.68 8.31
N TYR A 187 -7.36 5.83 7.38
CA TYR A 187 -6.68 4.58 7.06
C TYR A 187 -5.51 4.76 6.08
N CYS A 188 -5.38 5.95 5.51
CA CYS A 188 -4.26 6.29 4.62
C CYS A 188 -3.13 7.05 5.33
N ARG A 189 -3.23 7.33 6.65
CA ARG A 189 -2.18 8.07 7.36
C ARG A 189 -0.89 7.25 7.51
N SER A 190 0.24 7.94 7.63
CA SER A 190 1.58 7.32 7.73
C SER A 190 1.69 6.24 8.81
N ALA A 191 1.06 6.46 9.99
CA ALA A 191 1.12 5.54 11.11
C ALA A 191 0.03 4.45 11.10
N PHE A 192 -0.87 4.42 10.12
CA PHE A 192 -1.93 3.42 10.10
C PHE A 192 -1.36 2.06 9.72
N ARG A 193 -1.70 1.06 10.52
CA ARG A 193 -1.30 -0.34 10.36
C ARG A 193 -2.50 -1.19 10.02
N ASN A 194 -2.32 -2.15 9.15
CA ASN A 194 -3.35 -3.15 8.85
C ASN A 194 -2.68 -4.48 8.43
N CYS A 195 -3.43 -5.56 8.45
CA CYS A 195 -2.90 -6.90 8.19
C CYS A 195 -3.92 -7.78 7.46
N HIS A 196 -3.40 -8.80 6.76
CA HIS A 196 -4.21 -9.82 6.08
C HIS A 196 -3.50 -11.17 6.04
#